data_d53029d9d9314e6a564a839d9167f43b
#
_entry.id   d53029d9d9314e6a564a839d9167f43b
#
_cell.length_a   1.000
_cell.length_b   1.000
_cell.length_c   1.000
_cell.angle_alpha   90.00
_cell.angle_beta   90.00
_cell.angle_gamma   90.00
#
_symmetry.space_group_name_H-M   'P 1'
#
loop_
_entity.id
_entity.type
_entity.pdbx_description
1 polymer ?
#
loop_
_entity_poly.entity_id
_entity_poly.type
_entity_poly.pdbx_seq_one_letter_code
_entity_poly.pdbx_strand_id
1 'polypeptide(L)'
;YISTLPTLKLYHDSTATKRNTLTKTSQDIMKQIDGGLKITSYMNLLDDNYAIALPSQLKSDYERFEKYIRFKPDTKMEYVYYYDEANSQLDFRLEGCNTLEEKAQKMANILNLNINMFLTPEQIREKIDLRNEGNHFIRVVERDNGQKSILRLFNDNEKHPSETEISTALKRFVVQSPKVAFLTGHETRDIYKTGDRDYNQFAENQYFRYSLRNQGFDVVTLSLEDQEVPEDIDIVVIADMKTPFNEVENDRLNKYIARGGNLFILGDARRQEIMNPITE
;
A
#
# COMPACT_ATOMS: atom_id res chain seq x y z
N TYR A 1 -24.93 28.90 12.67
CA TYR A 1 -24.82 28.05 11.46
C TYR A 1 -23.74 28.52 10.47
N ILE A 2 -23.26 29.79 10.53
CA ILE A 2 -22.16 30.27 9.67
C ILE A 2 -20.84 29.60 10.00
N SER A 3 -20.60 29.24 11.26
CA SER A 3 -19.37 28.55 11.71
C SER A 3 -19.24 27.11 11.24
N THR A 4 -20.27 26.53 10.62
CA THR A 4 -20.22 25.17 10.09
C THR A 4 -19.78 25.12 8.62
N LEU A 5 -19.70 26.26 7.93
CA LEU A 5 -19.22 26.31 6.56
C LEU A 5 -17.70 26.05 6.52
N PRO A 6 -17.23 25.06 5.75
CA PRO A 6 -15.80 24.69 5.71
C PRO A 6 -14.88 25.88 5.38
N THR A 7 -15.31 26.75 4.47
CA THR A 7 -14.56 27.93 4.02
C THR A 7 -14.38 29.03 5.08
N LEU A 8 -15.20 28.99 6.14
CA LEU A 8 -15.14 29.97 7.24
C LEU A 8 -14.51 29.42 8.51
N LYS A 9 -14.07 28.15 8.51
CA LYS A 9 -13.37 27.55 9.65
C LYS A 9 -11.90 27.95 9.64
N LEU A 10 -11.47 28.63 10.69
CA LEU A 10 -10.08 28.91 10.95
C LEU A 10 -9.54 27.88 11.95
N TYR A 11 -8.47 27.23 11.57
CA TYR A 11 -7.78 26.24 12.43
C TYR A 11 -6.44 26.82 12.87
N HIS A 12 -6.22 26.84 14.17
CA HIS A 12 -4.94 27.19 14.76
C HIS A 12 -4.47 26.08 15.68
N ASP A 13 -3.34 25.47 15.33
CA ASP A 13 -2.71 24.47 16.20
C ASP A 13 -1.81 25.17 17.21
N SER A 14 -2.27 25.22 18.48
CA SER A 14 -1.56 25.83 19.59
C SER A 14 -0.56 24.90 20.26
N THR A 15 -0.48 23.63 19.84
CA THR A 15 0.49 22.67 20.41
C THR A 15 1.92 23.06 20.03
N ALA A 16 2.87 22.90 20.95
CA ALA A 16 4.28 23.24 20.73
C ALA A 16 4.90 22.51 19.53
N THR A 17 4.46 21.26 19.27
CA THR A 17 4.97 20.39 18.21
C THR A 17 4.07 20.32 17.00
N LYS A 18 3.01 21.14 16.93
CA LYS A 18 2.04 21.18 15.80
C LYS A 18 1.44 19.80 15.47
N ARG A 19 1.17 18.96 16.47
CA ARG A 19 0.68 17.59 16.31
C ARG A 19 -0.67 17.46 15.61
N ASN A 20 -1.49 18.51 15.70
CA ASN A 20 -2.84 18.52 15.14
C ASN A 20 -2.90 19.11 13.73
N THR A 21 -1.76 19.40 13.13
CA THR A 21 -1.69 19.86 11.73
C THR A 21 -0.75 18.97 10.92
N LEU A 22 -0.94 18.99 9.61
CA LEU A 22 -0.06 18.26 8.68
C LEU A 22 1.32 18.90 8.62
N THR A 23 2.33 18.09 8.38
CA THR A 23 3.68 18.59 8.05
C THR A 23 3.63 19.46 6.79
N LYS A 24 4.67 20.32 6.63
CA LYS A 24 4.76 21.20 5.45
C LYS A 24 4.71 20.40 4.14
N THR A 25 5.43 19.28 4.08
CA THR A 25 5.46 18.39 2.92
C THR A 25 4.06 17.86 2.59
N SER A 26 3.33 17.36 3.59
CA SER A 26 1.96 16.85 3.41
C SER A 26 1.01 17.96 2.93
N GLN A 27 1.14 19.16 3.50
CA GLN A 27 0.35 20.32 3.05
C GLN A 27 0.63 20.67 1.59
N ASP A 28 1.89 20.64 1.16
CA ASP A 28 2.27 20.98 -0.20
C ASP A 28 1.80 19.91 -1.21
N ILE A 29 1.80 18.64 -0.83
CA ILE A 29 1.17 17.56 -1.61
C ILE A 29 -0.33 17.83 -1.77
N MET A 30 -1.04 18.11 -0.66
CA MET A 30 -2.48 18.37 -0.69
C MET A 30 -2.87 19.56 -1.60
N LYS A 31 -2.05 20.61 -1.62
CA LYS A 31 -2.26 21.78 -2.49
C LYS A 31 -2.09 21.50 -3.98
N GLN A 32 -1.28 20.50 -4.33
CA GLN A 32 -1.03 20.11 -5.73
C GLN A 32 -2.10 19.17 -6.28
N ILE A 33 -2.96 18.61 -5.41
CA ILE A 33 -4.04 17.73 -5.86
C ILE A 33 -5.23 18.57 -6.28
N ASP A 34 -5.46 18.66 -7.58
CA ASP A 34 -6.64 19.31 -8.14
C ASP A 34 -7.89 18.40 -8.06
N GLY A 35 -9.09 19.01 -8.03
CA GLY A 35 -10.36 18.29 -7.96
C GLY A 35 -10.66 17.70 -6.58
N GLY A 36 -11.76 16.97 -6.46
CA GLY A 36 -12.19 16.32 -5.23
C GLY A 36 -11.41 15.06 -4.92
N LEU A 37 -11.45 14.67 -3.66
CA LEU A 37 -10.94 13.37 -3.17
C LEU A 37 -12.09 12.56 -2.59
N LYS A 38 -12.04 11.25 -2.82
CA LYS A 38 -12.92 10.28 -2.18
C LYS A 38 -12.08 9.20 -1.50
N ILE A 39 -12.35 8.94 -0.24
CA ILE A 39 -11.72 7.88 0.54
C ILE A 39 -12.79 6.83 0.82
N THR A 40 -12.71 5.68 0.16
CA THR A 40 -13.65 4.58 0.37
C THR A 40 -12.99 3.50 1.20
N SER A 41 -13.54 3.23 2.39
CA SER A 41 -13.11 2.13 3.26
C SER A 41 -13.90 0.87 2.90
N TYR A 42 -13.20 -0.20 2.53
CA TYR A 42 -13.78 -1.50 2.21
C TYR A 42 -13.58 -2.42 3.40
N MET A 43 -14.66 -2.79 4.06
CA MET A 43 -14.65 -3.62 5.27
C MET A 43 -15.24 -4.99 4.98
N ASN A 44 -14.40 -6.01 5.05
CA ASN A 44 -14.82 -7.41 4.98
C ASN A 44 -15.22 -7.91 6.37
N LEU A 45 -16.43 -8.42 6.49
CA LEU A 45 -16.97 -8.96 7.75
C LEU A 45 -16.18 -10.20 8.24
N LEU A 46 -15.53 -10.92 7.32
CA LEU A 46 -14.76 -12.12 7.59
C LEU A 46 -13.25 -11.88 7.72
N ASP A 47 -12.80 -10.63 7.70
CA ASP A 47 -11.41 -10.23 7.96
C ASP A 47 -11.16 -10.02 9.46
N ASP A 48 -9.97 -10.30 9.95
CA ASP A 48 -9.52 -10.02 11.32
C ASP A 48 -9.68 -8.55 11.73
N ASN A 49 -9.69 -7.66 10.75
CA ASN A 49 -9.81 -6.22 10.93
C ASN A 49 -11.26 -5.69 10.80
N TYR A 50 -12.26 -6.56 10.78
CA TYR A 50 -13.68 -6.19 10.62
C TYR A 50 -14.13 -5.07 11.56
N ALA A 51 -13.56 -5.02 12.78
CA ALA A 51 -13.97 -4.06 13.80
C ALA A 51 -13.61 -2.60 13.50
N ILE A 52 -12.68 -2.34 12.58
CA ILE A 52 -12.11 -1.00 12.35
C ILE A 52 -13.12 -0.01 11.76
N ALA A 53 -13.99 -0.48 10.89
CA ALA A 53 -14.98 0.38 10.21
C ALA A 53 -16.42 0.01 10.55
N LEU A 54 -16.66 -0.66 11.68
CA LEU A 54 -18.03 -0.86 12.16
C LEU A 54 -18.77 0.47 12.29
N PRO A 55 -20.09 0.51 12.15
CA PRO A 55 -20.90 1.74 12.28
C PRO A 55 -20.61 2.53 13.56
N SER A 56 -20.28 1.84 14.66
CA SER A 56 -19.88 2.45 15.93
C SER A 56 -18.49 3.14 15.90
N GLN A 57 -17.64 2.81 14.94
CA GLN A 57 -16.27 3.31 14.81
C GLN A 57 -16.11 4.45 13.76
N LEU A 58 -17.16 4.76 13.02
CA LEU A 58 -17.10 5.71 11.90
C LEU A 58 -16.59 7.09 12.32
N LYS A 59 -17.00 7.57 13.49
CA LYS A 59 -16.52 8.87 14.01
C LYS A 59 -15.02 8.84 14.26
N SER A 60 -14.54 7.83 14.95
CA SER A 60 -13.11 7.66 15.24
C SER A 60 -12.28 7.49 13.97
N ASP A 61 -12.82 6.80 12.97
CA ASP A 61 -12.15 6.63 11.69
C ASP A 61 -12.11 7.93 10.89
N TYR A 62 -13.19 8.71 10.89
CA TYR A 62 -13.22 10.05 10.27
C TYR A 62 -12.19 11.00 10.90
N GLU A 63 -12.04 10.99 12.22
CA GLU A 63 -11.11 11.83 12.95
C GLU A 63 -9.64 11.60 12.54
N ARG A 64 -9.28 10.39 12.05
CA ARG A 64 -7.94 10.09 11.50
C ARG A 64 -7.60 10.90 10.27
N PHE A 65 -8.61 11.21 9.45
CA PHE A 65 -8.45 11.96 8.21
C PHE A 65 -8.80 13.44 8.35
N GLU A 66 -9.24 13.88 9.53
CA GLU A 66 -9.68 15.26 9.77
C GLU A 66 -8.62 16.29 9.36
N LYS A 67 -7.33 16.02 9.63
CA LYS A 67 -6.22 16.90 9.24
C LYS A 67 -6.18 17.13 7.73
N TYR A 68 -6.42 16.09 6.93
CA TYR A 68 -6.44 16.16 5.47
C TYR A 68 -7.69 16.87 4.97
N ILE A 69 -8.85 16.56 5.55
CA ILE A 69 -10.13 17.16 5.20
C ILE A 69 -10.12 18.68 5.47
N ARG A 70 -9.40 19.14 6.51
CA ARG A 70 -9.21 20.58 6.77
C ARG A 70 -8.49 21.28 5.63
N PHE A 71 -7.52 20.66 4.98
CA PHE A 71 -6.79 21.21 3.83
C PHE A 71 -7.55 21.04 2.50
N LYS A 72 -8.42 20.02 2.43
CA LYS A 72 -9.20 19.70 1.25
C LYS A 72 -10.65 19.38 1.65
N PRO A 73 -11.48 20.41 1.87
CA PRO A 73 -12.83 20.24 2.43
C PRO A 73 -13.81 19.48 1.53
N ASP A 74 -13.51 19.34 0.24
CA ASP A 74 -14.24 18.55 -0.74
C ASP A 74 -13.93 17.04 -0.69
N THR A 75 -13.09 16.61 0.26
CA THR A 75 -12.82 15.20 0.52
C THR A 75 -14.05 14.50 1.10
N LYS A 76 -14.49 13.42 0.44
CA LYS A 76 -15.60 12.57 0.88
C LYS A 76 -15.07 11.28 1.48
N MET A 77 -15.69 10.82 2.56
CA MET A 77 -15.43 9.50 3.14
C MET A 77 -16.65 8.61 2.95
N GLU A 78 -16.42 7.43 2.41
CA GLU A 78 -17.43 6.40 2.15
C GLU A 78 -17.02 5.08 2.77
N TYR A 79 -18.02 4.24 3.10
CA TYR A 79 -17.80 2.92 3.70
C TYR A 79 -18.61 1.89 2.92
N VAL A 80 -17.91 0.84 2.48
CA VAL A 80 -18.50 -0.30 1.77
C VAL A 80 -18.30 -1.53 2.63
N TYR A 81 -19.40 -2.14 3.02
CA TYR A 81 -19.43 -3.36 3.82
C TYR A 81 -19.67 -4.54 2.89
N TYR A 82 -18.88 -5.58 3.04
CA TYR A 82 -19.04 -6.81 2.26
C TYR A 82 -18.58 -8.02 3.07
N TYR A 83 -18.81 -9.21 2.55
CA TYR A 83 -18.18 -10.42 3.02
C TYR A 83 -17.60 -11.20 1.84
N ASP A 84 -16.40 -11.71 2.00
CA ASP A 84 -15.74 -12.63 1.06
C ASP A 84 -14.67 -13.41 1.84
N GLU A 85 -14.16 -14.47 1.22
CA GLU A 85 -13.10 -15.27 1.82
C GLU A 85 -11.86 -14.41 2.06
N ALA A 86 -11.39 -14.40 3.29
CA ALA A 86 -10.14 -13.76 3.70
C ALA A 86 -9.31 -14.76 4.51
N ASN A 87 -7.99 -14.65 4.41
CA ASN A 87 -7.09 -15.41 5.28
C ASN A 87 -7.10 -14.80 6.68
N SER A 88 -8.03 -15.25 7.53
CA SER A 88 -8.27 -14.69 8.85
C SER A 88 -8.17 -15.74 9.95
N GLN A 89 -7.95 -15.29 11.20
CA GLN A 89 -7.93 -16.13 12.40
C GLN A 89 -9.32 -16.28 13.04
N LEU A 90 -10.39 -15.92 12.34
CA LEU A 90 -11.77 -15.98 12.85
C LEU A 90 -12.38 -17.39 12.85
N ASP A 91 -11.68 -18.39 12.33
CA ASP A 91 -12.19 -19.75 12.13
C ASP A 91 -12.81 -20.37 13.39
N PHE A 92 -12.23 -20.12 14.56
CA PHE A 92 -12.81 -20.61 15.83
C PHE A 92 -14.21 -20.05 16.14
N ARG A 93 -14.53 -18.84 15.67
CA ARG A 93 -15.86 -18.23 15.80
C ARG A 93 -16.85 -18.76 14.76
N LEU A 94 -16.33 -19.26 13.65
CA LEU A 94 -17.08 -19.69 12.47
C LEU A 94 -17.20 -21.19 12.38
N GLU A 95 -16.76 -21.91 13.40
CA GLU A 95 -16.86 -23.37 13.48
C GLU A 95 -18.30 -23.84 13.25
N GLY A 96 -18.46 -24.85 12.40
CA GLY A 96 -19.75 -25.39 12.00
C GLY A 96 -20.45 -24.67 10.84
N CYS A 97 -19.85 -23.59 10.26
CA CYS A 97 -20.34 -22.96 9.03
C CYS A 97 -19.67 -23.59 7.81
N ASN A 98 -20.48 -23.95 6.80
CA ASN A 98 -20.00 -24.61 5.58
C ASN A 98 -19.91 -23.66 4.39
N THR A 99 -20.65 -22.54 4.39
CA THR A 99 -20.66 -21.56 3.31
C THR A 99 -20.24 -20.17 3.78
N LEU A 100 -19.85 -19.31 2.85
CA LEU A 100 -19.51 -17.90 3.16
C LEU A 100 -20.72 -17.16 3.73
N GLU A 101 -21.92 -17.43 3.21
CA GLU A 101 -23.16 -16.83 3.70
C GLU A 101 -23.44 -17.23 5.15
N GLU A 102 -23.27 -18.51 5.51
CA GLU A 102 -23.42 -18.97 6.89
C GLU A 102 -22.42 -18.30 7.82
N LYS A 103 -21.14 -18.17 7.39
CA LYS A 103 -20.09 -17.46 8.12
C LYS A 103 -20.46 -16.00 8.32
N ALA A 104 -20.86 -15.31 7.26
CA ALA A 104 -21.26 -13.91 7.30
C ALA A 104 -22.49 -13.69 8.18
N GLN A 105 -23.52 -14.53 8.06
CA GLN A 105 -24.72 -14.45 8.89
C GLN A 105 -24.39 -14.64 10.37
N LYS A 106 -23.50 -15.60 10.68
CA LYS A 106 -23.07 -15.87 12.07
C LYS A 106 -22.30 -14.67 12.64
N MET A 107 -21.36 -14.09 11.87
CA MET A 107 -20.63 -12.90 12.30
C MET A 107 -21.53 -11.69 12.47
N ALA A 108 -22.46 -11.45 11.53
CA ALA A 108 -23.43 -10.37 11.65
C ALA A 108 -24.29 -10.50 12.93
N ASN A 109 -24.74 -11.72 13.24
CA ASN A 109 -25.48 -11.99 14.49
C ASN A 109 -24.65 -11.74 15.75
N ILE A 110 -23.37 -12.18 15.77
CA ILE A 110 -22.44 -11.94 16.88
C ILE A 110 -22.26 -10.44 17.13
N LEU A 111 -22.19 -9.64 16.06
CA LEU A 111 -21.98 -8.19 16.11
C LEU A 111 -23.29 -7.40 16.22
N ASN A 112 -24.44 -8.07 16.25
CA ASN A 112 -25.77 -7.46 16.23
C ASN A 112 -25.95 -6.49 15.03
N LEU A 113 -25.50 -6.91 13.84
CA LEU A 113 -25.60 -6.18 12.59
C LEU A 113 -26.61 -6.84 11.64
N ASN A 114 -27.21 -6.03 10.76
CA ASN A 114 -28.08 -6.55 9.72
C ASN A 114 -27.23 -7.06 8.54
N ILE A 115 -27.35 -8.34 8.19
CA ILE A 115 -26.61 -8.94 7.07
C ILE A 115 -26.88 -8.23 5.74
N ASN A 116 -28.05 -7.67 5.55
CA ASN A 116 -28.42 -6.96 4.31
C ASN A 116 -27.62 -5.68 4.06
N MET A 117 -26.84 -5.20 5.02
CA MET A 117 -25.91 -4.09 4.81
C MET A 117 -24.60 -4.51 4.12
N PHE A 118 -24.35 -5.80 4.00
CA PHE A 118 -23.12 -6.35 3.44
C PHE A 118 -23.36 -6.83 2.01
N LEU A 119 -22.50 -6.42 1.10
CA LEU A 119 -22.46 -6.93 -0.26
C LEU A 119 -21.97 -8.38 -0.28
N THR A 120 -22.54 -9.18 -1.20
CA THR A 120 -22.06 -10.54 -1.44
C THR A 120 -20.72 -10.55 -2.16
N PRO A 121 -20.01 -11.70 -2.21
CA PRO A 121 -18.77 -11.82 -2.99
C PRO A 121 -18.90 -11.37 -4.44
N GLU A 122 -20.01 -11.68 -5.10
CA GLU A 122 -20.28 -11.27 -6.47
C GLU A 122 -20.47 -9.76 -6.58
N GLN A 123 -21.26 -9.18 -5.68
CA GLN A 123 -21.57 -7.76 -5.68
C GLN A 123 -20.33 -6.89 -5.40
N ILE A 124 -19.43 -7.32 -4.52
CA ILE A 124 -18.19 -6.56 -4.29
C ILE A 124 -17.26 -6.64 -5.50
N ARG A 125 -17.15 -7.80 -6.15
CA ARG A 125 -16.29 -7.98 -7.34
C ARG A 125 -16.77 -7.17 -8.54
N GLU A 126 -18.06 -6.91 -8.66
CA GLU A 126 -18.60 -5.97 -9.67
C GLU A 126 -18.14 -4.52 -9.42
N LYS A 127 -17.92 -4.13 -8.17
CA LYS A 127 -17.45 -2.79 -7.80
C LYS A 127 -15.92 -2.67 -7.83
N ILE A 128 -15.25 -3.65 -7.25
CA ILE A 128 -13.79 -3.68 -7.12
C ILE A 128 -13.32 -5.11 -6.84
N ASP A 129 -12.23 -5.51 -7.48
CA ASP A 129 -11.56 -6.77 -7.18
C ASP A 129 -10.51 -6.56 -6.08
N LEU A 130 -10.75 -7.13 -4.92
CA LEU A 130 -9.88 -7.03 -3.73
C LEU A 130 -9.08 -8.30 -3.45
N ARG A 131 -9.14 -9.31 -4.33
CA ARG A 131 -8.44 -10.59 -4.14
C ARG A 131 -6.91 -10.41 -4.10
N ASN A 132 -6.37 -9.46 -4.86
CA ASN A 132 -4.94 -9.11 -4.81
C ASN A 132 -4.51 -8.46 -3.49
N GLU A 133 -5.48 -7.96 -2.71
CA GLU A 133 -5.29 -7.45 -1.35
C GLU A 133 -5.74 -8.49 -0.29
N GLY A 134 -5.92 -9.77 -0.69
CA GLY A 134 -6.38 -10.86 0.18
C GLY A 134 -7.76 -10.66 0.77
N ASN A 135 -8.60 -9.83 0.16
CA ASN A 135 -9.90 -9.38 0.68
C ASN A 135 -9.82 -8.80 2.11
N HIS A 136 -8.64 -8.29 2.50
CA HIS A 136 -8.47 -7.61 3.78
C HIS A 136 -9.00 -6.17 3.74
N PHE A 137 -9.14 -5.58 4.92
CA PHE A 137 -9.53 -4.19 5.04
C PHE A 137 -8.53 -3.26 4.35
N ILE A 138 -9.02 -2.48 3.40
CA ILE A 138 -8.24 -1.41 2.75
C ILE A 138 -9.07 -0.13 2.62
N ARG A 139 -8.37 0.97 2.34
CA ARG A 139 -9.01 2.20 1.84
C ARG A 139 -8.49 2.51 0.44
N VAL A 140 -9.40 2.85 -0.44
CA VAL A 140 -9.07 3.40 -1.76
C VAL A 140 -9.26 4.90 -1.70
N VAL A 141 -8.19 5.64 -1.97
CA VAL A 141 -8.23 7.07 -2.20
C VAL A 141 -8.35 7.28 -3.71
N GLU A 142 -9.37 8.01 -4.12
CA GLU A 142 -9.70 8.23 -5.54
C GLU A 142 -9.85 9.73 -5.81
N ARG A 143 -9.32 10.19 -6.94
CA ARG A 143 -9.55 11.54 -7.47
C ARG A 143 -10.71 11.56 -8.44
N ASP A 144 -11.28 12.74 -8.68
CA ASP A 144 -12.34 12.94 -9.67
C ASP A 144 -11.95 12.51 -11.10
N ASN A 145 -10.66 12.47 -11.41
CA ASN A 145 -10.14 12.00 -12.69
C ASN A 145 -9.97 10.47 -12.80
N GLY A 146 -10.39 9.72 -11.76
CA GLY A 146 -10.34 8.26 -11.70
C GLY A 146 -9.01 7.66 -11.24
N GLN A 147 -7.98 8.46 -10.96
CA GLN A 147 -6.74 7.95 -10.37
C GLN A 147 -7.01 7.40 -8.96
N LYS A 148 -6.39 6.26 -8.64
CA LYS A 148 -6.57 5.55 -7.37
C LYS A 148 -5.24 5.25 -6.69
N SER A 149 -5.26 5.29 -5.36
CA SER A 149 -4.18 4.83 -4.50
C SER A 149 -4.75 4.04 -3.32
N ILE A 150 -3.98 3.11 -2.79
CA ILE A 150 -4.45 2.19 -1.73
C ILE A 150 -3.73 2.54 -0.42
N LEU A 151 -4.53 2.62 0.66
CA LEU A 151 -4.04 2.68 2.03
C LEU A 151 -4.39 1.38 2.74
N ARG A 152 -3.36 0.71 3.25
CA ARG A 152 -3.47 -0.58 3.94
C ARG A 152 -3.37 -0.44 5.44
N LEU A 153 -3.74 -1.49 6.14
CA LEU A 153 -3.38 -1.69 7.54
C LEU A 153 -2.07 -2.47 7.63
N PHE A 154 -1.34 -2.28 8.70
CA PHE A 154 -0.04 -2.90 8.92
C PHE A 154 -0.06 -3.85 10.12
N ASN A 155 0.79 -4.86 10.09
CA ASN A 155 0.96 -5.82 11.18
C ASN A 155 1.94 -5.29 12.23
N ASP A 156 1.65 -4.11 12.75
CA ASP A 156 2.40 -3.46 13.83
C ASP A 156 1.47 -2.87 14.90
N ASN A 157 2.03 -2.29 15.94
CA ASN A 157 1.27 -1.73 17.06
C ASN A 157 0.40 -0.53 16.68
N GLU A 158 0.79 0.24 15.67
CA GLU A 158 0.01 1.40 15.19
C GLU A 158 -1.14 0.98 14.30
N LYS A 159 -0.99 -0.13 13.57
CA LYS A 159 -1.95 -0.73 12.66
C LYS A 159 -2.41 0.17 11.52
N HIS A 160 -2.84 1.37 11.81
CA HIS A 160 -3.33 2.34 10.82
C HIS A 160 -2.18 3.04 10.09
N PRO A 161 -2.39 3.48 8.84
CA PRO A 161 -1.43 4.33 8.16
C PRO A 161 -1.25 5.64 8.91
N SER A 162 -0.01 6.05 9.09
CA SER A 162 0.38 7.35 9.65
C SER A 162 0.34 8.44 8.58
N GLU A 163 0.72 9.66 8.96
CA GLU A 163 0.84 10.77 8.00
C GLU A 163 1.80 10.44 6.85
N THR A 164 2.85 9.68 7.12
CA THR A 164 3.83 9.27 6.10
C THR A 164 3.18 8.44 5.00
N GLU A 165 2.49 7.37 5.36
CA GLU A 165 1.86 6.47 4.38
C GLU A 165 0.68 7.14 3.67
N ILE A 166 -0.12 7.95 4.38
CA ILE A 166 -1.23 8.68 3.75
C ILE A 166 -0.68 9.69 2.74
N SER A 167 0.34 10.48 3.12
CA SER A 167 0.94 11.46 2.22
C SER A 167 1.66 10.81 1.06
N THR A 168 2.27 9.64 1.26
CA THR A 168 2.86 8.83 0.19
C THR A 168 1.80 8.36 -0.82
N ALA A 169 0.66 7.87 -0.34
CA ALA A 169 -0.44 7.49 -1.21
C ALA A 169 -1.00 8.67 -2.01
N LEU A 170 -1.11 9.84 -1.39
CA LEU A 170 -1.55 11.09 -2.03
C LEU A 170 -0.52 11.64 -3.02
N LYS A 171 0.77 11.50 -2.72
CA LYS A 171 1.88 11.93 -3.59
C LYS A 171 1.83 11.25 -4.96
N ARG A 172 1.35 9.99 -5.04
CA ARG A 172 1.15 9.26 -6.31
C ARG A 172 0.22 9.98 -7.30
N PHE A 173 -0.60 10.92 -6.83
CA PHE A 173 -1.48 11.72 -7.68
C PHE A 173 -0.79 12.95 -8.31
N VAL A 174 0.35 13.34 -7.83
CA VAL A 174 1.05 14.57 -8.24
C VAL A 174 2.44 14.32 -8.79
N VAL A 175 3.05 13.19 -8.43
CA VAL A 175 4.39 12.79 -8.88
C VAL A 175 4.37 11.31 -9.27
N GLN A 176 5.04 10.96 -10.36
CA GLN A 176 5.26 9.57 -10.71
C GLN A 176 6.08 8.88 -9.62
N SER A 177 5.65 7.67 -9.22
CA SER A 177 6.38 6.87 -8.24
C SER A 177 7.73 6.42 -8.82
N PRO A 178 8.82 6.51 -8.05
CA PRO A 178 10.08 5.92 -8.47
C PRO A 178 9.93 4.41 -8.66
N LYS A 179 10.47 3.89 -9.77
CA LYS A 179 10.40 2.47 -10.11
C LYS A 179 11.71 1.77 -9.78
N VAL A 180 11.62 0.72 -8.97
CA VAL A 180 12.74 -0.10 -8.50
C VAL A 180 12.66 -1.48 -9.12
N ALA A 181 13.65 -1.85 -9.94
CA ALA A 181 13.73 -3.16 -10.57
C ALA A 181 14.72 -4.07 -9.82
N PHE A 182 14.24 -5.17 -9.29
CA PHE A 182 15.08 -6.24 -8.74
C PHE A 182 15.48 -7.19 -9.86
N LEU A 183 16.79 -7.37 -10.04
CA LEU A 183 17.29 -8.33 -11.02
C LEU A 183 16.94 -9.76 -10.59
N THR A 184 16.48 -10.53 -11.57
CA THR A 184 16.21 -11.97 -11.45
C THR A 184 17.25 -12.76 -12.25
N GLY A 185 17.31 -14.04 -12.03
CA GLY A 185 18.40 -14.90 -12.52
C GLY A 185 19.56 -14.98 -11.52
N HIS A 186 20.61 -15.72 -11.84
CA HIS A 186 21.85 -15.81 -11.04
C HIS A 186 21.64 -16.20 -9.58
N GLU A 187 20.56 -16.89 -9.26
CA GLU A 187 20.10 -17.22 -7.89
C GLU A 187 20.05 -16.01 -6.96
N THR A 188 19.67 -14.85 -7.49
CA THR A 188 19.42 -13.64 -6.70
C THR A 188 18.28 -13.85 -5.72
N ARG A 189 18.15 -12.95 -4.75
CA ARG A 189 17.05 -12.98 -3.78
C ARG A 189 15.73 -12.59 -4.42
N ASP A 190 14.68 -13.33 -4.05
CA ASP A 190 13.34 -13.19 -4.63
C ASP A 190 12.47 -12.25 -3.78
N ILE A 191 11.85 -11.27 -4.42
CA ILE A 191 10.99 -10.27 -3.75
C ILE A 191 9.58 -10.79 -3.42
N TYR A 192 9.18 -11.94 -3.94
CA TYR A 192 7.86 -12.53 -3.68
C TYR A 192 7.90 -13.65 -2.65
N LYS A 193 9.08 -14.15 -2.32
CA LYS A 193 9.26 -15.23 -1.34
C LYS A 193 9.60 -14.71 0.04
N THR A 194 9.24 -15.50 1.04
CA THR A 194 9.54 -15.27 2.44
C THR A 194 10.52 -16.35 2.93
N GLY A 195 11.60 -15.96 3.58
CA GLY A 195 12.60 -16.87 4.12
C GLY A 195 13.96 -16.21 4.26
N ASP A 196 14.98 -17.01 4.58
CA ASP A 196 16.35 -16.56 4.86
C ASP A 196 17.03 -15.86 3.66
N ARG A 197 16.56 -16.16 2.44
CA ARG A 197 17.14 -15.63 1.19
C ARG A 197 16.21 -14.77 0.38
N ASP A 198 15.12 -14.29 0.97
CA ASP A 198 14.07 -13.65 0.24
C ASP A 198 13.86 -12.24 0.73
N TYR A 199 13.39 -11.38 -0.17
CA TYR A 199 13.23 -9.94 0.10
C TYR A 199 11.77 -9.48 0.06
N ASN A 200 10.81 -10.40 0.24
CA ASN A 200 9.40 -10.02 0.27
C ASN A 200 9.13 -8.94 1.30
N GLN A 201 9.62 -9.12 2.52
CA GLN A 201 9.39 -8.15 3.60
C GLN A 201 9.96 -6.76 3.25
N PHE A 202 11.14 -6.71 2.62
CA PHE A 202 11.76 -5.45 2.24
C PHE A 202 11.07 -4.79 1.05
N ALA A 203 10.67 -5.57 0.03
CA ALA A 203 10.22 -5.05 -1.26
C ALA A 203 8.69 -4.98 -1.38
N GLU A 204 8.00 -6.11 -1.25
CA GLU A 204 6.62 -6.30 -1.71
C GLU A 204 5.61 -6.61 -0.59
N ASN A 205 6.03 -6.82 0.66
CA ASN A 205 5.10 -7.18 1.73
C ASN A 205 4.07 -6.07 1.99
N GLN A 206 2.81 -6.38 1.72
CA GLN A 206 1.69 -5.44 1.86
C GLN A 206 1.43 -5.03 3.31
N TYR A 207 1.75 -5.91 4.27
CA TYR A 207 1.45 -5.72 5.69
C TYR A 207 2.64 -5.20 6.50
N PHE A 208 3.80 -5.09 5.87
CA PHE A 208 4.98 -4.49 6.48
C PHE A 208 5.06 -3.01 6.09
N ARG A 209 4.87 -2.13 7.05
CA ARG A 209 4.83 -0.66 6.86
C ARG A 209 6.00 -0.14 6.03
N TYR A 210 7.20 -0.66 6.28
CA TYR A 210 8.45 -0.18 5.71
C TYR A 210 8.87 -0.89 4.41
N SER A 211 8.02 -1.72 3.82
CA SER A 211 8.29 -2.26 2.49
C SER A 211 8.34 -1.14 1.45
N LEU A 212 9.14 -1.29 0.41
CA LEU A 212 9.25 -0.31 -0.68
C LEU A 212 7.88 0.02 -1.27
N ARG A 213 7.05 -1.01 -1.49
CA ARG A 213 5.67 -0.86 -1.97
C ARG A 213 4.84 0.11 -1.12
N ASN A 214 4.93 0.02 0.21
CA ASN A 214 4.19 0.87 1.13
C ASN A 214 4.85 2.25 1.34
N GLN A 215 6.13 2.38 0.99
CA GLN A 215 6.88 3.64 1.03
C GLN A 215 6.82 4.42 -0.29
N GLY A 216 5.96 4.01 -1.23
CA GLY A 216 5.67 4.79 -2.44
C GLY A 216 6.52 4.46 -3.65
N PHE A 217 7.27 3.38 -3.63
CA PHE A 217 7.98 2.86 -4.80
C PHE A 217 7.09 1.89 -5.59
N ASP A 218 7.28 1.88 -6.90
CA ASP A 218 6.78 0.82 -7.76
C ASP A 218 7.88 -0.23 -7.92
N VAL A 219 7.62 -1.44 -7.43
CA VAL A 219 8.61 -2.52 -7.42
C VAL A 219 8.31 -3.49 -8.56
N VAL A 220 9.32 -3.85 -9.33
CA VAL A 220 9.22 -4.81 -10.45
C VAL A 220 10.41 -5.75 -10.43
N THR A 221 10.29 -6.86 -11.14
CA THR A 221 11.41 -7.75 -11.45
C THR A 221 11.91 -7.51 -12.87
N LEU A 222 13.20 -7.73 -13.10
CA LEU A 222 13.85 -7.55 -14.39
C LEU A 222 14.88 -8.65 -14.62
N SER A 223 14.86 -9.28 -15.78
CA SER A 223 15.90 -10.21 -16.23
C SER A 223 16.77 -9.51 -17.29
N LEU A 224 18.07 -9.42 -17.02
CA LEU A 224 19.03 -8.92 -18.02
C LEU A 224 19.33 -9.96 -19.12
N GLU A 225 18.98 -11.22 -18.91
CA GLU A 225 19.04 -12.23 -19.98
C GLU A 225 18.01 -11.96 -21.07
N ASP A 226 16.84 -11.46 -20.69
CA ASP A 226 15.70 -11.31 -21.62
C ASP A 226 15.70 -9.93 -22.31
N GLN A 227 16.04 -8.85 -21.58
CA GLN A 227 15.89 -7.48 -22.09
C GLN A 227 16.90 -6.48 -21.49
N GLU A 228 17.04 -5.35 -22.15
CA GLU A 228 17.73 -4.17 -21.60
C GLU A 228 16.93 -3.57 -20.44
N VAL A 229 17.59 -2.78 -19.57
CA VAL A 229 16.89 -2.04 -18.51
C VAL A 229 16.01 -0.96 -19.15
N PRO A 230 14.67 -1.01 -18.95
CA PRO A 230 13.75 0.00 -19.47
C PRO A 230 14.12 1.43 -19.01
N GLU A 231 13.73 2.43 -19.80
CA GLU A 231 14.07 3.83 -19.52
C GLU A 231 13.39 4.38 -18.27
N ASP A 232 12.24 3.83 -17.92
CA ASP A 232 11.42 4.21 -16.77
C ASP A 232 11.85 3.56 -15.43
N ILE A 233 12.96 2.82 -15.42
CA ILE A 233 13.55 2.27 -14.20
C ILE A 233 14.50 3.31 -13.58
N ASP A 234 14.17 3.74 -12.36
CA ASP A 234 14.96 4.70 -11.61
C ASP A 234 16.11 4.06 -10.83
N ILE A 235 15.90 2.84 -10.32
CA ILE A 235 16.89 2.10 -9.51
C ILE A 235 16.88 0.64 -9.92
N VAL A 236 18.06 0.08 -10.19
CA VAL A 236 18.26 -1.38 -10.35
C VAL A 236 18.87 -1.94 -9.07
N VAL A 237 18.27 -2.99 -8.54
CA VAL A 237 18.74 -3.71 -7.35
C VAL A 237 19.36 -5.03 -7.77
N ILE A 238 20.62 -5.25 -7.39
CA ILE A 238 21.33 -6.50 -7.55
C ILE A 238 21.49 -7.15 -6.18
N ALA A 239 20.74 -8.25 -5.94
CA ALA A 239 20.61 -8.81 -4.60
C ALA A 239 21.28 -10.19 -4.48
N ASP A 240 22.50 -10.20 -3.97
CA ASP A 240 23.25 -11.42 -3.56
C ASP A 240 23.34 -12.50 -4.65
N MET A 241 23.86 -12.13 -5.82
CA MET A 241 24.10 -13.05 -6.94
C MET A 241 25.05 -14.19 -6.55
N LYS A 242 24.81 -15.38 -7.12
CA LYS A 242 25.67 -16.55 -6.92
C LYS A 242 26.43 -16.99 -8.16
N THR A 243 26.06 -16.47 -9.32
CA THR A 243 26.77 -16.69 -10.57
C THR A 243 26.99 -15.35 -11.26
N PRO A 244 28.13 -15.14 -11.97
CA PRO A 244 28.41 -13.88 -12.64
C PRO A 244 27.49 -13.66 -13.84
N PHE A 245 27.34 -12.41 -14.24
CA PHE A 245 26.71 -12.06 -15.51
C PHE A 245 27.51 -12.55 -16.70
N ASN A 246 26.83 -12.92 -17.76
CA ASN A 246 27.45 -13.14 -19.07
C ASN A 246 27.77 -11.80 -19.77
N GLU A 247 28.42 -11.87 -20.95
CA GLU A 247 28.83 -10.66 -21.69
C GLU A 247 27.65 -9.78 -22.12
N VAL A 248 26.51 -10.39 -22.50
CA VAL A 248 25.31 -9.64 -22.93
C VAL A 248 24.65 -8.92 -21.76
N GLU A 249 24.57 -9.58 -20.63
CA GLU A 249 24.01 -8.99 -19.40
C GLU A 249 24.88 -7.86 -18.87
N ASN A 250 26.21 -8.03 -18.91
CA ASN A 250 27.17 -6.97 -18.56
C ASN A 250 27.03 -5.77 -19.50
N ASP A 251 26.90 -5.97 -20.82
CA ASP A 251 26.68 -4.88 -21.79
C ASP A 251 25.37 -4.13 -21.48
N ARG A 252 24.29 -4.84 -21.20
CA ARG A 252 22.99 -4.25 -20.84
C ARG A 252 23.05 -3.45 -19.54
N LEU A 253 23.75 -3.96 -18.52
CA LEU A 253 23.97 -3.24 -17.26
C LEU A 253 24.82 -1.99 -17.47
N ASN A 254 25.93 -2.10 -18.23
CA ASN A 254 26.82 -0.99 -18.55
C ASN A 254 26.10 0.11 -19.32
N LYS A 255 25.22 -0.21 -20.25
CA LYS A 255 24.37 0.78 -20.95
C LYS A 255 23.47 1.54 -19.97
N TYR A 256 22.90 0.83 -18.98
CA TYR A 256 22.10 1.46 -17.93
C TYR A 256 22.94 2.41 -17.07
N ILE A 257 24.14 1.99 -16.65
CA ILE A 257 25.08 2.83 -15.88
C ILE A 257 25.53 4.04 -16.70
N ALA A 258 25.87 3.84 -17.96
CA ALA A 258 26.35 4.90 -18.85
C ALA A 258 25.32 6.02 -19.08
N ARG A 259 24.03 5.72 -19.02
CA ARG A 259 22.96 6.71 -19.10
C ARG A 259 22.62 7.37 -17.75
N GLY A 260 23.40 7.09 -16.69
CA GLY A 260 23.22 7.66 -15.35
C GLY A 260 22.26 6.88 -14.44
N GLY A 261 22.05 5.59 -14.71
CA GLY A 261 21.21 4.71 -13.90
C GLY A 261 21.75 4.49 -12.49
N ASN A 262 20.86 4.37 -11.52
CA ASN A 262 21.23 4.16 -10.11
C ASN A 262 21.23 2.66 -9.79
N LEU A 263 22.31 2.20 -9.16
CA LEU A 263 22.45 0.82 -8.70
C LEU A 263 22.37 0.76 -7.17
N PHE A 264 21.67 -0.26 -6.68
CA PHE A 264 21.68 -0.66 -5.29
C PHE A 264 22.16 -2.10 -5.20
N ILE A 265 23.41 -2.31 -4.77
CA ILE A 265 24.07 -3.62 -4.77
C ILE A 265 24.13 -4.15 -3.35
N LEU A 266 23.56 -5.33 -3.15
CA LEU A 266 23.57 -6.07 -1.89
C LEU A 266 24.40 -7.34 -2.10
N GLY A 267 25.62 -7.34 -1.59
CA GLY A 267 26.57 -8.45 -1.76
C GLY A 267 26.85 -9.21 -0.48
N ASP A 268 27.22 -10.48 -0.61
CA ASP A 268 27.79 -11.29 0.47
C ASP A 268 29.32 -11.23 0.39
N ALA A 269 29.98 -10.81 1.46
CA ALA A 269 31.44 -10.73 1.55
C ALA A 269 32.17 -12.06 1.22
N ARG A 270 31.48 -13.19 1.31
CA ARG A 270 31.99 -14.51 0.92
C ARG A 270 32.00 -14.76 -0.60
N ARG A 271 31.42 -13.81 -1.40
CA ARG A 271 31.28 -13.93 -2.86
C ARG A 271 31.90 -12.75 -3.60
N GLN A 272 33.01 -12.26 -3.13
CA GLN A 272 33.72 -11.11 -3.71
C GLN A 272 34.08 -11.34 -5.18
N GLU A 273 34.46 -12.56 -5.57
CA GLU A 273 34.81 -12.91 -6.96
C GLU A 273 33.63 -12.69 -7.95
N ILE A 274 32.39 -12.80 -7.47
CA ILE A 274 31.19 -12.58 -8.29
C ILE A 274 30.77 -11.11 -8.28
N MET A 275 30.88 -10.46 -7.12
CA MET A 275 30.32 -9.13 -6.92
C MET A 275 31.30 -7.99 -7.27
N ASN A 276 32.62 -8.17 -7.08
CA ASN A 276 33.61 -7.14 -7.37
C ASN A 276 33.60 -6.67 -8.84
N PRO A 277 33.47 -7.57 -9.85
CA PRO A 277 33.42 -7.12 -11.25
C PRO A 277 32.24 -6.20 -11.59
N ILE A 278 31.22 -6.14 -10.74
CA ILE A 278 30.06 -5.24 -10.91
C ILE A 278 30.33 -3.88 -10.27
N THR A 279 31.26 -3.81 -9.31
CA THR A 279 31.54 -2.63 -8.50
C THR A 279 32.83 -1.90 -8.91
N GLU A 280 33.67 -2.54 -9.72
CA GLU A 280 34.90 -1.98 -10.30
C GLU A 280 34.64 -1.36 -11.70
#